data_3b0d7d32107f46da6319f94f6319f2df
#
_entry.id   3b0d7d32107f46da6319f94f6319f2df
#
_cell.length_a   1.000
_cell.length_b   1.000
_cell.length_c   1.000
_cell.angle_alpha   90.00
_cell.angle_beta   90.00
_cell.angle_gamma   90.00
#
_symmetry.space_group_name_H-M   'P 1'
#
loop_
_entity.id
_entity.type
_entity.pdbx_description
1 polymer ?
#
loop_
_entity_poly.entity_id
_entity_poly.type
_entity_poly.pdbx_seq_one_letter_code
_entity_poly.pdbx_strand_id
1 'polypeptide(L)'
;MKKLLIIGGSPRPNGVSEELIRQVKPYFIDCKIVEYNTYKLAPAPCTDCRFCEQHAGCANKDLDIFFEDFEDADYIAFFTPVYNNFFPAPLKAVIDRFQRYYSARFKRGAKPPIAKPK
;
A
#
# COMPACT_ATOMS: atom_id res chain seq x y z
N MET A 1 -2.52 20.93 -1.14
CA MET A 1 -3.61 19.95 -1.41
C MET A 1 -3.29 18.66 -0.70
N LYS A 2 -4.28 18.09 -0.01
CA LYS A 2 -4.14 16.79 0.63
C LYS A 2 -4.11 15.69 -0.42
N LYS A 3 -3.43 14.58 -0.09
CA LYS A 3 -3.29 13.43 -0.98
C LYS A 3 -3.97 12.22 -0.35
N LEU A 4 -4.88 11.61 -1.12
CA LEU A 4 -5.55 10.36 -0.75
C LEU A 4 -4.98 9.23 -1.60
N LEU A 5 -4.46 8.20 -0.94
CA LEU A 5 -4.06 6.96 -1.60
C LEU A 5 -5.15 5.92 -1.42
N ILE A 6 -5.71 5.47 -2.53
CA ILE A 6 -6.71 4.39 -2.56
C ILE A 6 -6.03 3.11 -2.99
N ILE A 7 -6.21 2.05 -2.22
CA ILE A 7 -5.66 0.73 -2.50
C ILE A 7 -6.83 -0.25 -2.65
N GLY A 8 -7.09 -0.68 -3.87
CA GLY A 8 -8.12 -1.66 -4.20
C GLY A 8 -7.56 -3.07 -4.19
N GLY A 9 -8.22 -3.98 -3.49
CA GLY A 9 -7.80 -5.37 -3.36
C GLY A 9 -8.62 -6.38 -4.16
N SER A 10 -9.51 -5.93 -5.04
CA SER A 10 -10.41 -6.82 -5.79
C SER A 10 -9.93 -7.06 -7.22
N PRO A 11 -9.98 -8.32 -7.71
CA PRO A 11 -9.72 -8.61 -9.12
C PRO A 11 -10.87 -8.22 -10.05
N ARG A 12 -12.06 -7.93 -9.51
CA ARG A 12 -13.27 -7.68 -10.30
C ARG A 12 -13.47 -6.19 -10.56
N PRO A 13 -13.36 -5.71 -11.82
CA PRO A 13 -13.52 -4.28 -12.12
C PRO A 13 -14.92 -3.75 -11.85
N ASN A 14 -15.95 -4.61 -11.85
CA ASN A 14 -17.33 -4.24 -11.60
C ASN A 14 -17.88 -4.83 -10.30
N GLY A 15 -17.01 -5.24 -9.39
CA GLY A 15 -17.40 -5.77 -8.10
C GLY A 15 -17.69 -4.70 -7.05
N VAL A 16 -18.04 -5.14 -5.84
CA VAL A 16 -18.45 -4.26 -4.74
C VAL A 16 -17.33 -3.32 -4.32
N SER A 17 -16.11 -3.81 -4.20
CA SER A 17 -14.97 -2.98 -3.78
C SER A 17 -14.72 -1.83 -4.75
N GLU A 18 -14.73 -2.11 -6.05
CA GLU A 18 -14.53 -1.08 -7.08
C GLU A 18 -15.71 -0.10 -7.13
N GLU A 19 -16.93 -0.58 -6.89
CA GLU A 19 -18.09 0.30 -6.81
C GLU A 19 -17.99 1.26 -5.62
N LEU A 20 -17.56 0.77 -4.48
CA LEU A 20 -17.34 1.61 -3.31
C LEU A 20 -16.29 2.70 -3.58
N ILE A 21 -15.22 2.36 -4.28
CA ILE A 21 -14.21 3.33 -4.68
C ILE A 21 -14.84 4.43 -5.55
N ARG A 22 -15.65 4.05 -6.55
CA ARG A 22 -16.33 5.01 -7.41
C ARG A 22 -17.25 5.93 -6.62
N GLN A 23 -17.95 5.40 -5.62
CA GLN A 23 -18.89 6.19 -4.81
C GLN A 23 -18.18 7.12 -3.84
N VAL A 24 -17.00 6.76 -3.36
CA VAL A 24 -16.25 7.55 -2.37
C VAL A 24 -15.48 8.70 -3.02
N LYS A 25 -14.93 8.51 -4.20
CA LYS A 25 -14.09 9.50 -4.87
C LYS A 25 -14.69 10.91 -4.94
N PRO A 26 -15.98 11.11 -5.26
CA PRO A 26 -16.54 12.46 -5.35
C PRO A 26 -16.50 13.25 -4.03
N TYR A 27 -16.41 12.57 -2.90
CA TYR A 27 -16.32 13.25 -1.60
C TYR A 27 -14.92 13.81 -1.31
N PHE A 28 -13.93 13.47 -2.13
CA PHE A 28 -12.54 13.89 -1.97
C PHE A 28 -12.07 14.76 -3.12
N ILE A 29 -12.96 15.64 -3.63
CA ILE A 29 -12.64 16.51 -4.77
C ILE A 29 -11.51 17.50 -4.46
N ASP A 30 -11.30 17.81 -3.18
CA ASP A 30 -10.22 18.71 -2.75
C ASP A 30 -8.90 17.98 -2.53
N CYS A 31 -8.87 16.67 -2.78
CA CYS A 31 -7.68 15.84 -2.61
C CYS A 31 -7.09 15.46 -3.97
N LYS A 32 -5.78 15.33 -4.01
CA LYS A 32 -5.13 14.59 -5.08
C LYS A 32 -5.32 13.11 -4.80
N ILE A 33 -6.00 12.40 -5.70
CA ILE A 33 -6.27 10.96 -5.55
C ILE A 33 -5.26 10.17 -6.36
N VAL A 34 -4.57 9.25 -5.71
CA VAL A 34 -3.73 8.23 -6.34
C VAL A 34 -4.36 6.88 -6.03
N GLU A 35 -4.54 6.06 -7.05
CA GLU A 35 -5.24 4.78 -6.91
C GLU A 35 -4.40 3.64 -7.45
N TYR A 36 -4.32 2.57 -6.66
CA TYR A 36 -3.69 1.32 -7.05
C TYR A 36 -4.68 0.17 -6.89
N ASN A 37 -4.65 -0.76 -7.84
CA ASN A 37 -5.29 -2.06 -7.70
C ASN A 37 -4.19 -3.10 -7.54
N THR A 38 -4.25 -3.89 -6.47
CA THR A 38 -3.17 -4.82 -6.13
C THR A 38 -3.00 -5.95 -7.14
N TYR A 39 -4.07 -6.35 -7.84
CA TYR A 39 -3.97 -7.36 -8.90
C TYR A 39 -3.24 -6.81 -10.13
N LYS A 40 -3.45 -5.54 -10.47
CA LYS A 40 -2.72 -4.87 -11.56
C LYS A 40 -1.29 -4.56 -11.17
N LEU A 41 -1.10 -4.18 -9.92
CA LEU A 41 0.24 -3.90 -9.37
C LEU A 41 1.09 -5.17 -9.35
N ALA A 42 0.47 -6.34 -9.15
CA ALA A 42 1.11 -7.65 -9.12
C ALA A 42 2.38 -7.68 -8.26
N PRO A 43 2.29 -7.33 -6.97
CA PRO A 43 3.46 -7.22 -6.11
C PRO A 43 4.13 -8.58 -5.90
N ALA A 44 5.45 -8.61 -5.95
CA ALA A 44 6.19 -9.78 -5.52
C ALA A 44 6.07 -9.95 -4.00
N PRO A 45 5.95 -11.18 -3.50
CA PRO A 45 5.89 -11.41 -2.06
C PRO A 45 7.22 -11.10 -1.40
N CYS A 46 7.17 -10.78 -0.11
CA CYS A 46 8.38 -10.70 0.71
C CYS A 46 9.01 -12.10 0.82
N THR A 47 10.31 -12.20 0.56
CA THR A 47 11.03 -13.47 0.61
C THR A 47 11.95 -13.58 1.83
N ASP A 48 11.82 -12.69 2.78
CA ASP A 48 12.66 -12.63 3.98
C ASP A 48 14.16 -12.58 3.66
N CYS A 49 14.51 -11.81 2.64
CA CYS A 49 15.92 -11.66 2.24
C CYS A 49 16.72 -10.78 3.20
N ARG A 50 16.03 -10.02 4.06
CA ARG A 50 16.60 -9.17 5.12
C ARG A 50 17.43 -7.98 4.63
N PHE A 51 17.31 -7.63 3.35
CA PHE A 51 17.95 -6.42 2.83
C PHE A 51 17.58 -5.18 3.64
N CYS A 52 16.29 -5.04 4.01
CA CYS A 52 15.77 -3.90 4.76
C CYS A 52 16.29 -3.83 6.21
N GLU A 53 16.90 -4.88 6.72
CA GLU A 53 17.54 -4.84 8.04
C GLU A 53 18.85 -4.04 8.01
N GLN A 54 19.45 -3.85 6.85
CA GLN A 54 20.74 -3.14 6.69
C GLN A 54 20.65 -1.92 5.79
N HIS A 55 19.62 -1.84 4.94
CA HIS A 55 19.45 -0.78 3.95
C HIS A 55 18.02 -0.24 3.96
N ALA A 56 17.85 1.02 3.57
CA ALA A 56 16.51 1.58 3.39
C ALA A 56 15.81 0.93 2.18
N GLY A 57 14.51 0.72 2.31
CA GLY A 57 13.69 0.16 1.25
C GLY A 57 13.77 -1.35 1.15
N CYS A 58 13.52 -1.87 -0.03
CA CYS A 58 13.51 -3.30 -0.34
C CYS A 58 14.50 -3.61 -1.46
N ALA A 59 15.06 -4.82 -1.43
CA ALA A 59 15.91 -5.29 -2.52
C ALA A 59 15.15 -5.38 -3.86
N ASN A 60 13.87 -5.77 -3.79
CA ASN A 60 13.01 -5.77 -4.96
C ASN A 60 12.39 -4.38 -5.13
N LYS A 61 12.61 -3.75 -6.27
CA LYS A 61 12.21 -2.37 -6.56
C LYS A 61 10.83 -2.24 -7.19
N ASP A 62 10.09 -3.32 -7.34
CA ASP A 62 8.78 -3.35 -8.00
C ASP A 62 7.73 -2.43 -7.34
N LEU A 63 7.84 -2.17 -6.05
CA LEU A 63 6.90 -1.34 -5.29
C LEU A 63 7.47 0.02 -4.90
N ASP A 64 8.59 0.45 -5.44
CA ASP A 64 9.23 1.70 -5.04
C ASP A 64 8.29 2.90 -5.25
N ILE A 65 7.66 3.01 -6.42
CA ILE A 65 6.73 4.11 -6.71
C ILE A 65 5.49 4.04 -5.80
N PHE A 66 4.97 2.83 -5.57
CA PHE A 66 3.86 2.64 -4.64
C PHE A 66 4.22 3.16 -3.24
N PHE A 67 5.39 2.82 -2.73
CA PHE A 67 5.78 3.24 -1.40
C PHE A 67 6.12 4.73 -1.32
N GLU A 68 6.60 5.34 -2.39
CA GLU A 68 6.73 6.80 -2.45
C GLU A 68 5.36 7.48 -2.28
N ASP A 69 4.35 6.99 -2.99
CA ASP A 69 2.98 7.49 -2.86
C ASP A 69 2.41 7.23 -1.48
N PHE A 70 2.69 6.06 -0.90
CA PHE A 70 2.25 5.69 0.45
C PHE A 70 2.85 6.65 1.50
N GLU A 71 4.14 6.90 1.41
CA GLU A 71 4.85 7.76 2.37
C GLU A 71 4.38 9.21 2.29
N ASP A 72 4.04 9.68 1.11
CA ASP A 72 3.61 11.04 0.87
C ASP A 72 2.10 11.27 1.14
N ALA A 73 1.30 10.24 1.22
CA ALA A 73 -0.14 10.35 1.39
C ALA A 73 -0.55 10.93 2.74
N ASP A 74 -1.57 11.78 2.75
CA ASP A 74 -2.22 12.25 3.98
C ASP A 74 -3.25 11.24 4.47
N TYR A 75 -3.96 10.58 3.55
CA TYR A 75 -4.99 9.58 3.85
C TYR A 75 -4.75 8.32 3.04
N ILE A 76 -5.02 7.18 3.67
CA ILE A 76 -4.93 5.88 3.00
C ILE A 76 -6.24 5.15 3.21
N ALA A 77 -6.83 4.67 2.12
CA ALA A 77 -8.07 3.92 2.16
C ALA A 77 -7.92 2.58 1.44
N PHE A 78 -8.22 1.50 2.14
CA PHE A 78 -8.22 0.16 1.58
C PHE A 78 -9.65 -0.26 1.27
N PHE A 79 -9.87 -0.76 0.06
CA PHE A 79 -11.16 -1.32 -0.37
C PHE A 79 -10.89 -2.74 -0.85
N THR A 80 -11.30 -3.73 -0.06
CA THR A 80 -10.91 -5.11 -0.33
C THR A 80 -12.02 -6.09 -0.03
N PRO A 81 -12.20 -7.13 -0.85
CA PRO A 81 -13.01 -8.28 -0.44
C PRO A 81 -12.27 -9.10 0.63
N VAL A 82 -13.02 -9.98 1.28
CA VAL A 82 -12.47 -10.96 2.22
C VAL A 82 -12.39 -12.31 1.51
N TYR A 83 -11.20 -12.86 1.41
CA TYR A 83 -10.95 -14.18 0.82
C TYR A 83 -10.41 -15.11 1.91
N ASN A 84 -11.15 -16.19 2.18
CA ASN A 84 -10.77 -17.16 3.22
C ASN A 84 -10.45 -16.49 4.57
N ASN A 85 -11.35 -15.60 5.00
CA ASN A 85 -11.24 -14.85 6.26
C ASN A 85 -10.04 -13.90 6.34
N PHE A 86 -9.42 -13.56 5.20
CA PHE A 86 -8.28 -12.65 5.17
C PHE A 86 -8.28 -11.81 3.89
N PHE A 87 -7.21 -11.09 3.66
CA PHE A 87 -7.04 -10.29 2.45
C PHE A 87 -6.71 -11.17 1.25
N PRO A 88 -7.11 -10.77 0.03
CA PRO A 88 -6.62 -11.43 -1.17
C PRO A 88 -5.08 -11.40 -1.25
N ALA A 89 -4.49 -12.42 -1.89
CA ALA A 89 -3.05 -12.63 -1.89
C ALA A 89 -2.23 -11.42 -2.35
N PRO A 90 -2.59 -10.68 -3.44
CA PRO A 90 -1.79 -9.52 -3.83
C PRO A 90 -1.79 -8.41 -2.78
N LEU A 91 -2.91 -8.17 -2.09
CA LEU A 91 -2.94 -7.19 -1.01
C LEU A 91 -2.07 -7.63 0.17
N LYS A 92 -2.14 -8.92 0.54
CA LYS A 92 -1.28 -9.45 1.61
C LYS A 92 0.20 -9.30 1.25
N ALA A 93 0.57 -9.49 -0.02
CA ALA A 93 1.94 -9.29 -0.47
C ALA A 93 2.42 -7.85 -0.26
N VAL A 94 1.56 -6.86 -0.54
CA VAL A 94 1.87 -5.45 -0.24
C VAL A 94 2.08 -5.25 1.26
N ILE A 95 1.18 -5.78 2.08
CA ILE A 95 1.24 -5.63 3.54
C ILE A 95 2.50 -6.28 4.10
N ASP A 96 2.88 -7.45 3.62
CA ASP A 96 4.13 -8.10 4.05
C ASP A 96 5.37 -7.26 3.69
N ARG A 97 5.28 -6.48 2.63
CA ARG A 97 6.37 -5.61 2.20
C ARG A 97 6.48 -4.32 3.04
N PHE A 98 5.55 -4.08 3.98
CA PHE A 98 5.72 -3.08 5.04
C PHE A 98 6.82 -3.46 6.03
N GLN A 99 7.39 -4.63 5.91
CA GLN A 99 8.56 -5.06 6.70
C GLN A 99 9.68 -4.02 6.67
N ARG A 100 9.81 -3.25 5.58
CA ARG A 100 10.79 -2.17 5.48
C ARG A 100 10.68 -1.14 6.62
N TYR A 101 9.48 -0.87 7.09
CA TYR A 101 9.24 0.10 8.16
C TYR A 101 9.53 -0.48 9.54
N TYR A 102 9.14 -1.74 9.73
CA TYR A 102 9.51 -2.47 10.94
C TYR A 102 11.02 -2.56 11.07
N SER A 103 11.70 -2.95 10.02
CA SER A 103 13.17 -3.10 10.02
C SER A 103 13.88 -1.76 10.20
N ALA A 104 13.37 -0.68 9.63
CA ALA A 104 13.92 0.65 9.85
C ALA A 104 13.95 0.97 11.34
N ARG A 105 12.83 0.76 12.02
CA ARG A 105 12.69 1.10 13.44
C ARG A 105 13.43 0.13 14.36
N PHE A 106 13.24 -1.16 14.19
CA PHE A 106 13.64 -2.18 15.16
C PHE A 106 14.97 -2.87 14.83
N LYS A 107 15.41 -2.81 13.59
CA LYS A 107 16.68 -3.44 13.17
C LYS A 107 17.78 -2.42 12.90
N ARG A 108 17.44 -1.29 12.25
CA ARG A 108 18.42 -0.25 11.94
C ARG A 108 18.42 0.92 12.92
N GLY A 109 17.42 1.00 13.82
CA GLY A 109 17.28 2.14 14.74
C GLY A 109 17.05 3.46 13.99
N ALA A 110 16.52 3.41 12.79
CA ALA A 110 16.25 4.57 11.95
C ALA A 110 14.78 4.96 12.02
N LYS A 111 14.49 6.25 11.82
CA LYS A 111 13.11 6.70 11.71
C LYS A 111 12.55 6.27 10.34
N PRO A 112 11.40 5.58 10.29
CA PRO A 112 10.77 5.31 9.01
C PRO A 112 10.42 6.61 8.27
N PRO A 113 10.48 6.62 6.91
CA PRO A 113 10.26 7.83 6.13
C PRO A 113 8.79 8.20 5.98
N ILE A 114 8.01 8.05 7.03
CA ILE A 114 6.60 8.41 7.08
C ILE A 114 6.50 9.67 7.90
N ALA A 115 6.44 10.82 7.23
CA ALA A 115 6.50 12.12 7.87
C ALA A 115 5.17 12.53 8.53
N LYS A 116 4.07 11.93 8.11
CA LYS A 116 2.71 12.30 8.54
C LYS A 116 1.98 11.11 9.14
N PRO A 117 1.19 11.30 10.20
CA PRO A 117 0.24 10.25 10.63
C PRO A 117 -0.77 9.99 9.51
N LYS A 118 -1.13 8.73 9.35
CA LYS A 118 -2.07 8.31 8.29
C LYS A 118 -3.45 8.03 8.86
#